data_95135fe2da99e5c1f80bc165206866fb
#
_entry.id   95135fe2da99e5c1f80bc165206866fb
#
_cell.length_a   1.000
_cell.length_b   1.000
_cell.length_c   1.000
_cell.angle_alpha   90.00
_cell.angle_beta   90.00
_cell.angle_gamma   90.00
#
_symmetry.space_group_name_H-M   'P 1'
#
loop_
_entity.id
_entity.type
_entity.pdbx_description
1 polymer ?
#
loop_
_entity_poly.entity_id
_entity_poly.type
_entity_poly.pdbx_seq_one_letter_code
_entity_poly.pdbx_strand_id
1 'polypeptide(L)'
;MIVRVPDYFSEFSCIAGDCKDSCCLGWEIDIDEDSYEYYQTLPGEVGERLRKGMYETEDGGHGIRTNNCGRCIMLNDKNLCDLYIAAGEASLSEVCTDFPRFGIEYRNVEQKCLSLACEEVCRIFFSKTKPVKFVEQELFGDSDDDQGVTEEEAAFFEEVQRELIAILQDRTKPIGVRVDEYLDRANEYQKKLSKNDVEKHIDWLSFNDFSFEHFDIRFGIINEMELLRQVWQDFKDDMQTVLTEEDYEKRMKEYMASSDYRENDIEQLLVYFTFRYIMNAIYDSNIMVYAYLSVMFTMIVRDMNATRFYKNGGSFTIEDQMEVARIFSKEVEHSEENVEAAKEEIIWG
;
A
#
# COMPACT_ATOMS: atom_id res chain seq x y z
N MET A 1 -10.62 19.58 13.09
CA MET A 1 -9.94 18.38 12.53
C MET A 1 -8.77 18.83 11.64
N ILE A 2 -7.61 18.20 11.77
CA ILE A 2 -6.42 18.44 10.93
C ILE A 2 -6.34 17.29 9.94
N VAL A 3 -6.26 17.59 8.64
CA VAL A 3 -6.02 16.56 7.61
C VAL A 3 -4.56 16.68 7.14
N ARG A 4 -3.80 15.60 7.29
CA ARG A 4 -2.38 15.52 6.90
C ARG A 4 -2.24 14.62 5.68
N VAL A 5 -1.70 15.16 4.58
CA VAL A 5 -1.59 14.48 3.28
C VAL A 5 -0.23 14.73 2.63
N PRO A 6 0.24 13.84 1.73
CA PRO A 6 1.39 14.14 0.87
C PRO A 6 1.05 15.28 -0.10
N ASP A 7 2.05 16.06 -0.48
CA ASP A 7 1.90 17.28 -1.29
C ASP A 7 1.33 17.06 -2.69
N TYR A 8 1.37 15.81 -3.17
CA TYR A 8 0.76 15.40 -4.45
C TYR A 8 -0.71 14.93 -4.31
N PHE A 9 -1.26 14.87 -3.11
CA PHE A 9 -2.60 14.32 -2.85
C PHE A 9 -3.70 15.01 -3.67
N SER A 10 -3.64 16.33 -3.77
CA SER A 10 -4.61 17.13 -4.53
C SER A 10 -4.48 17.03 -6.05
N GLU A 11 -3.41 16.41 -6.55
CA GLU A 11 -3.22 16.20 -8.00
C GLU A 11 -4.06 15.02 -8.53
N PHE A 12 -4.54 14.17 -7.63
CA PHE A 12 -5.33 13.02 -8.03
C PHE A 12 -6.71 13.42 -8.55
N SER A 13 -7.01 12.89 -9.74
CA SER A 13 -8.35 12.89 -10.34
C SER A 13 -8.57 11.58 -11.06
N CYS A 14 -9.68 10.90 -10.79
CA CYS A 14 -9.98 9.61 -11.42
C CYS A 14 -10.05 9.74 -12.95
N ILE A 15 -9.30 8.89 -13.66
CA ILE A 15 -9.29 8.82 -15.13
C ILE A 15 -10.41 7.95 -15.72
N ALA A 16 -11.26 7.40 -14.86
CA ALA A 16 -12.48 6.65 -15.21
C ALA A 16 -12.23 5.57 -16.28
N GLY A 17 -12.90 5.68 -17.43
CA GLY A 17 -12.82 4.69 -18.52
C GLY A 17 -11.46 4.56 -19.20
N ASP A 18 -10.54 5.49 -18.99
CA ASP A 18 -9.18 5.43 -19.54
C ASP A 18 -8.25 4.55 -18.69
N CYS A 19 -8.71 4.13 -17.49
CA CYS A 19 -7.96 3.25 -16.60
C CYS A 19 -7.89 1.83 -17.19
N LYS A 20 -6.66 1.28 -17.29
CA LYS A 20 -6.42 -0.07 -17.80
C LYS A 20 -6.75 -1.15 -16.77
N ASP A 21 -6.61 -0.82 -15.49
CA ASP A 21 -6.86 -1.73 -14.38
C ASP A 21 -7.73 -1.05 -13.32
N SER A 22 -9.02 -1.00 -13.62
CA SER A 22 -10.04 -0.33 -12.81
C SER A 22 -10.08 -0.84 -11.36
N CYS A 23 -10.42 0.05 -10.43
CA CYS A 23 -10.76 -0.30 -9.04
C CYS A 23 -12.03 -1.17 -8.93
N CYS A 24 -12.79 -1.33 -10.01
CA CYS A 24 -13.94 -2.24 -10.08
C CYS A 24 -13.56 -3.65 -10.59
N LEU A 25 -12.27 -4.03 -10.47
CA LEU A 25 -11.74 -5.30 -10.95
C LEU A 25 -10.88 -6.00 -9.88
N GLY A 26 -11.19 -7.27 -9.63
CA GLY A 26 -10.30 -8.20 -8.96
C GLY A 26 -10.32 -8.21 -7.45
N TRP A 27 -11.27 -7.56 -6.81
CA TRP A 27 -11.49 -7.63 -5.36
C TRP A 27 -12.98 -7.51 -5.00
N GLU A 28 -13.30 -7.81 -3.76
CA GLU A 28 -14.63 -7.60 -3.21
C GLU A 28 -14.92 -6.12 -3.03
N ILE A 29 -16.20 -5.76 -3.09
CA ILE A 29 -16.65 -4.38 -2.93
C ILE A 29 -17.64 -4.38 -1.78
N ASP A 30 -17.17 -3.92 -0.63
CA ASP A 30 -18.01 -3.77 0.55
C ASP A 30 -18.99 -2.61 0.38
N ILE A 31 -20.11 -2.75 1.06
CA ILE A 31 -21.17 -1.73 1.08
C ILE A 31 -21.43 -1.38 2.53
N ASP A 32 -21.28 -0.12 2.87
CA ASP A 32 -21.73 0.42 4.15
C ASP A 32 -23.27 0.36 4.30
N GLU A 33 -23.76 0.38 5.55
CA GLU A 33 -25.18 0.19 5.85
C GLU A 33 -26.07 1.25 5.20
N ASP A 34 -25.64 2.51 5.21
CA ASP A 34 -26.39 3.62 4.61
C ASP A 34 -26.55 3.42 3.09
N SER A 35 -25.47 3.01 2.44
CA SER A 35 -25.48 2.66 1.00
C SER A 35 -26.36 1.43 0.72
N TYR A 36 -26.29 0.41 1.59
CA TYR A 36 -27.14 -0.78 1.45
C TYR A 36 -28.62 -0.43 1.53
N GLU A 37 -29.04 0.35 2.54
CA GLU A 37 -30.43 0.82 2.67
C GLU A 37 -30.86 1.65 1.46
N TYR A 38 -30.00 2.55 0.99
CA TYR A 38 -30.27 3.36 -0.19
C TYR A 38 -30.48 2.49 -1.44
N TYR A 39 -29.62 1.47 -1.67
CA TYR A 39 -29.71 0.58 -2.83
C TYR A 39 -30.97 -0.27 -2.84
N GLN A 40 -31.53 -0.60 -1.68
CA GLN A 40 -32.83 -1.28 -1.58
C GLN A 40 -33.96 -0.44 -2.18
N THR A 41 -33.86 0.86 -2.12
CA THR A 41 -34.87 1.81 -2.58
C THR A 41 -34.64 2.38 -3.97
N LEU A 42 -33.44 2.18 -4.54
CA LEU A 42 -33.05 2.76 -5.83
C LEU A 42 -33.94 2.22 -6.95
N PRO A 43 -34.66 3.09 -7.71
CA PRO A 43 -35.55 2.66 -8.77
C PRO A 43 -34.83 2.29 -10.08
N GLY A 44 -35.52 1.61 -10.97
CA GLY A 44 -35.05 1.31 -12.33
C GLY A 44 -34.10 0.11 -12.43
N GLU A 45 -33.61 -0.11 -13.64
CA GLU A 45 -32.77 -1.28 -13.96
C GLU A 45 -31.49 -1.37 -13.15
N VAL A 46 -30.85 -0.23 -12.84
CA VAL A 46 -29.63 -0.17 -12.03
C VAL A 46 -29.92 -0.64 -10.60
N GLY A 47 -31.02 -0.14 -9.98
CA GLY A 47 -31.43 -0.57 -8.65
C GLY A 47 -31.81 -2.06 -8.60
N GLU A 48 -32.49 -2.59 -9.62
CA GLU A 48 -32.78 -4.02 -9.72
C GLU A 48 -31.52 -4.86 -9.84
N ARG A 49 -30.53 -4.41 -10.62
CA ARG A 49 -29.24 -5.09 -10.80
C ARG A 49 -28.43 -5.11 -9.50
N LEU A 50 -28.41 -3.99 -8.76
CA LEU A 50 -27.78 -3.90 -7.44
C LEU A 50 -28.40 -4.90 -6.47
N ARG A 51 -29.71 -4.85 -6.25
CA ARG A 51 -30.41 -5.76 -5.33
C ARG A 51 -30.21 -7.24 -5.66
N LYS A 52 -30.03 -7.61 -6.94
CA LYS A 52 -29.72 -8.99 -7.35
C LYS A 52 -28.25 -9.34 -7.13
N GLY A 53 -27.38 -8.34 -7.14
CA GLY A 53 -25.94 -8.53 -7.02
C GLY A 53 -25.37 -8.30 -5.65
N MET A 54 -26.10 -7.71 -4.73
CA MET A 54 -25.71 -7.63 -3.33
C MET A 54 -25.79 -8.99 -2.66
N TYR A 55 -24.93 -9.21 -1.68
CA TYR A 55 -24.90 -10.42 -0.85
C TYR A 55 -24.51 -10.05 0.58
N GLU A 56 -24.85 -10.91 1.53
CA GLU A 56 -24.38 -10.82 2.91
C GLU A 56 -23.01 -11.50 3.02
N THR A 57 -22.06 -10.82 3.63
CA THR A 57 -20.72 -11.34 3.90
C THR A 57 -20.70 -12.29 5.11
N GLU A 58 -19.64 -13.06 5.31
CA GLU A 58 -19.56 -14.05 6.40
C GLU A 58 -19.60 -13.40 7.80
N ASP A 59 -19.14 -12.17 7.91
CA ASP A 59 -19.15 -11.34 9.13
C ASP A 59 -20.46 -10.57 9.35
N GLY A 60 -21.43 -10.73 8.42
CA GLY A 60 -22.76 -10.10 8.49
C GLY A 60 -22.84 -8.71 7.87
N GLY A 61 -21.80 -8.26 7.19
CA GLY A 61 -21.80 -7.06 6.35
C GLY A 61 -22.44 -7.29 4.98
N HIS A 62 -22.26 -6.36 4.07
CA HIS A 62 -22.83 -6.42 2.72
C HIS A 62 -21.77 -6.18 1.65
N GLY A 63 -21.90 -6.88 0.51
CA GLY A 63 -20.98 -6.73 -0.62
C GLY A 63 -21.68 -6.70 -1.97
N ILE A 64 -20.98 -6.21 -3.01
CA ILE A 64 -21.41 -6.27 -4.41
C ILE A 64 -20.67 -7.37 -5.13
N ARG A 65 -21.41 -8.29 -5.76
CA ARG A 65 -20.83 -9.38 -6.53
C ARG A 65 -20.01 -8.89 -7.72
N THR A 66 -18.92 -9.59 -7.96
CA THR A 66 -18.20 -9.55 -9.23
C THR A 66 -18.69 -10.69 -10.14
N ASN A 67 -18.49 -10.53 -11.44
CA ASN A 67 -18.73 -11.61 -12.40
C ASN A 67 -17.54 -12.61 -12.42
N ASN A 68 -17.66 -13.68 -13.24
CA ASN A 68 -16.63 -14.71 -13.36
C ASN A 68 -15.26 -14.20 -13.82
N CYS A 69 -15.15 -12.96 -14.27
CA CYS A 69 -13.91 -12.30 -14.65
C CYS A 69 -13.43 -11.30 -13.58
N GLY A 70 -14.00 -11.34 -12.37
CA GLY A 70 -13.67 -10.42 -11.29
C GLY A 70 -14.16 -8.97 -11.50
N ARG A 71 -15.04 -8.72 -12.46
CA ARG A 71 -15.57 -7.36 -12.73
C ARG A 71 -16.81 -7.09 -11.85
N CYS A 72 -16.84 -5.93 -11.21
CA CYS A 72 -18.05 -5.45 -10.56
C CYS A 72 -19.24 -5.48 -11.53
N ILE A 73 -20.40 -5.94 -11.06
CA ILE A 73 -21.60 -6.00 -11.88
C ILE A 73 -22.09 -4.64 -12.36
N MET A 74 -21.66 -3.54 -11.72
CA MET A 74 -21.97 -2.16 -12.13
C MET A 74 -21.01 -1.61 -13.19
N LEU A 75 -19.92 -2.29 -13.49
CA LEU A 75 -18.94 -1.87 -14.49
C LEU A 75 -19.42 -2.26 -15.89
N ASN A 76 -19.69 -1.29 -16.75
CA ASN A 76 -20.16 -1.52 -18.11
C ASN A 76 -18.99 -1.82 -19.11
N ASP A 77 -19.33 -2.06 -20.37
CA ASP A 77 -18.37 -2.39 -21.44
C ASP A 77 -17.40 -1.24 -21.79
N LYS A 78 -17.70 -0.01 -21.32
CA LYS A 78 -16.82 1.16 -21.47
C LYS A 78 -15.95 1.42 -20.24
N ASN A 79 -15.87 0.46 -19.32
CA ASN A 79 -15.21 0.60 -18.02
C ASN A 79 -15.72 1.79 -17.18
N LEU A 80 -17.01 2.09 -17.26
CA LEU A 80 -17.67 3.12 -16.48
C LEU A 80 -18.69 2.47 -15.54
N CYS A 81 -18.87 3.07 -14.35
CA CYS A 81 -19.84 2.61 -13.37
C CYS A 81 -21.25 3.05 -13.76
N ASP A 82 -22.16 2.10 -14.01
CA ASP A 82 -23.56 2.41 -14.35
C ASP A 82 -24.31 3.04 -13.17
N LEU A 83 -23.95 2.73 -11.94
CA LEU A 83 -24.51 3.37 -10.75
C LEU A 83 -24.16 4.87 -10.73
N TYR A 84 -22.87 5.18 -10.94
CA TYR A 84 -22.42 6.57 -11.04
C TYR A 84 -23.13 7.33 -12.19
N ILE A 85 -23.28 6.69 -13.35
CA ILE A 85 -23.96 7.30 -14.51
C ILE A 85 -25.43 7.56 -14.21
N ALA A 86 -26.11 6.64 -13.53
CA ALA A 86 -27.55 6.71 -13.30
C ALA A 86 -27.93 7.65 -12.13
N ALA A 87 -27.12 7.70 -11.07
CA ALA A 87 -27.49 8.34 -9.81
C ALA A 87 -26.43 9.34 -9.28
N GLY A 88 -25.27 9.44 -9.93
CA GLY A 88 -24.19 10.38 -9.56
C GLY A 88 -23.27 9.87 -8.46
N GLU A 89 -22.27 10.69 -8.10
CA GLU A 89 -21.22 10.36 -7.12
C GLU A 89 -21.79 10.05 -5.72
N ALA A 90 -22.77 10.82 -5.28
CA ALA A 90 -23.41 10.64 -3.99
C ALA A 90 -24.18 9.31 -3.82
N SER A 91 -24.26 8.50 -4.87
CA SER A 91 -24.87 7.17 -4.83
C SER A 91 -23.86 6.05 -4.62
N LEU A 92 -22.57 6.35 -4.64
CA LEU A 92 -21.54 5.35 -4.44
C LEU A 92 -21.40 5.00 -2.95
N SER A 93 -21.08 3.75 -2.65
CA SER A 93 -20.69 3.34 -1.30
C SER A 93 -19.41 4.03 -0.85
N GLU A 94 -19.16 4.05 0.46
CA GLU A 94 -18.01 4.68 1.06
C GLU A 94 -16.71 4.17 0.42
N VAL A 95 -16.53 2.86 0.33
CA VAL A 95 -15.33 2.26 -0.29
C VAL A 95 -15.12 2.69 -1.75
N CYS A 96 -16.19 2.86 -2.52
CA CYS A 96 -16.13 3.33 -3.91
C CYS A 96 -15.82 4.82 -4.02
N THR A 97 -16.29 5.61 -3.07
CA THR A 97 -16.08 7.07 -3.00
C THR A 97 -14.66 7.39 -2.53
N ASP A 98 -14.20 6.66 -1.53
CA ASP A 98 -12.91 6.93 -0.89
C ASP A 98 -11.74 6.41 -1.71
N PHE A 99 -11.90 5.28 -2.40
CA PHE A 99 -10.79 4.78 -3.23
C PHE A 99 -10.30 5.83 -4.23
N PRO A 100 -9.02 6.06 -4.34
CA PRO A 100 -7.87 5.37 -3.76
C PRO A 100 -7.35 6.01 -2.45
N ARG A 101 -8.17 6.72 -1.73
CA ARG A 101 -7.81 7.36 -0.47
C ARG A 101 -7.96 6.36 0.66
N PHE A 102 -7.02 6.37 1.58
CA PHE A 102 -7.08 5.63 2.82
C PHE A 102 -6.19 6.34 3.84
N GLY A 103 -6.37 6.05 5.10
CA GLY A 103 -5.63 6.73 6.15
C GLY A 103 -5.83 6.13 7.53
N ILE A 104 -5.37 6.86 8.51
CA ILE A 104 -5.53 6.57 9.92
C ILE A 104 -6.02 7.85 10.61
N GLU A 105 -6.97 7.66 11.51
CA GLU A 105 -7.48 8.73 12.36
C GLU A 105 -6.96 8.54 13.78
N TYR A 106 -6.57 9.62 14.43
CA TYR A 106 -6.21 9.66 15.84
C TYR A 106 -6.47 11.06 16.38
N ARG A 107 -7.15 11.14 17.51
CA ARG A 107 -7.59 12.40 18.10
C ARG A 107 -8.34 13.25 17.07
N ASN A 108 -7.83 14.48 16.81
CA ASN A 108 -8.36 15.41 15.83
C ASN A 108 -7.57 15.45 14.52
N VAL A 109 -6.75 14.43 14.25
CA VAL A 109 -5.92 14.32 13.05
C VAL A 109 -6.40 13.15 12.20
N GLU A 110 -6.63 13.42 10.93
CA GLU A 110 -6.84 12.43 9.89
C GLU A 110 -5.62 12.44 8.94
N GLN A 111 -4.82 11.38 8.97
CA GLN A 111 -3.70 11.22 8.06
C GLN A 111 -4.12 10.40 6.85
N LYS A 112 -4.14 11.01 5.66
CA LYS A 112 -4.56 10.34 4.42
C LYS A 112 -3.42 10.20 3.41
N CYS A 113 -3.41 9.10 2.67
CA CYS A 113 -2.59 8.92 1.48
C CYS A 113 -3.40 8.34 0.32
N LEU A 114 -2.73 8.17 -0.82
CA LEU A 114 -3.31 7.62 -2.04
C LEU A 114 -2.69 6.24 -2.31
N SER A 115 -3.53 5.23 -2.53
CA SER A 115 -3.10 3.85 -2.77
C SER A 115 -2.41 3.68 -4.12
N LEU A 116 -1.26 3.01 -4.11
CA LEU A 116 -0.57 2.58 -5.34
C LEU A 116 -1.32 1.50 -6.12
N ALA A 117 -2.41 0.95 -5.58
CA ALA A 117 -3.33 0.09 -6.34
C ALA A 117 -4.03 0.83 -7.49
N CYS A 118 -4.03 2.17 -7.49
CA CYS A 118 -4.61 3.01 -8.53
C CYS A 118 -3.58 3.39 -9.60
N GLU A 119 -3.90 3.14 -10.88
CA GLU A 119 -3.02 3.46 -12.01
C GLU A 119 -2.65 4.95 -12.07
N GLU A 120 -3.62 5.84 -11.87
CA GLU A 120 -3.38 7.28 -11.91
C GLU A 120 -2.54 7.75 -10.72
N VAL A 121 -2.73 7.16 -9.56
CA VAL A 121 -1.88 7.43 -8.39
C VAL A 121 -0.44 7.02 -8.68
N CYS A 122 -0.19 5.82 -9.25
CA CYS A 122 1.16 5.41 -9.66
C CYS A 122 1.78 6.41 -10.64
N ARG A 123 1.02 6.89 -11.63
CA ARG A 123 1.49 7.89 -12.58
C ARG A 123 1.92 9.19 -11.90
N ILE A 124 1.10 9.70 -10.98
CA ILE A 124 1.43 10.91 -10.21
C ILE A 124 2.65 10.63 -9.32
N PHE A 125 2.63 9.57 -8.54
CA PHE A 125 3.64 9.21 -7.56
C PHE A 125 5.03 9.07 -8.19
N PHE A 126 5.18 8.22 -9.20
CA PHE A 126 6.47 7.97 -9.85
C PHE A 126 6.92 9.10 -10.81
N SER A 127 6.08 10.10 -11.06
CA SER A 127 6.50 11.34 -11.73
C SER A 127 7.31 12.27 -10.83
N LYS A 128 7.26 12.07 -9.50
CA LYS A 128 7.93 12.95 -8.54
C LYS A 128 9.42 12.61 -8.44
N THR A 129 10.25 13.64 -8.55
CA THR A 129 11.71 13.51 -8.41
C THR A 129 12.26 14.22 -7.18
N LYS A 130 11.45 15.04 -6.53
CA LYS A 130 11.80 15.73 -5.29
C LYS A 130 11.30 14.94 -4.09
N PRO A 131 11.96 15.07 -2.92
CA PRO A 131 11.43 14.51 -1.68
C PRO A 131 9.99 14.96 -1.45
N VAL A 132 9.12 14.01 -1.14
CA VAL A 132 7.71 14.25 -0.81
C VAL A 132 7.62 15.10 0.44
N LYS A 133 6.71 16.07 0.44
CA LYS A 133 6.38 16.88 1.62
C LYS A 133 4.99 16.50 2.11
N PHE A 134 4.78 16.64 3.41
CA PHE A 134 3.48 16.42 4.01
C PHE A 134 2.89 17.76 4.41
N VAL A 135 1.65 18.01 4.00
CA VAL A 135 0.94 19.26 4.23
C VAL A 135 -0.25 19.02 5.14
N GLU A 136 -0.54 20.00 5.98
CA GLU A 136 -1.68 19.99 6.88
C GLU A 136 -2.71 21.00 6.44
N GLN A 137 -3.98 20.62 6.54
CA GLN A 137 -5.13 21.47 6.27
C GLN A 137 -6.09 21.40 7.46
N GLU A 138 -6.49 22.55 7.97
CA GLU A 138 -7.54 22.61 8.98
C GLU A 138 -8.90 22.53 8.29
N LEU A 139 -9.71 21.52 8.64
CA LEU A 139 -11.10 21.40 8.24
C LEU A 139 -12.00 21.75 9.44
N PHE A 140 -13.10 22.45 9.15
CA PHE A 140 -14.13 22.70 10.16
C PHE A 140 -14.90 21.37 10.43
N GLY A 141 -14.78 20.88 11.64
CA GLY A 141 -15.45 19.68 12.14
C GLY A 141 -14.79 19.24 13.43
N ASP A 142 -15.58 18.80 14.39
CA ASP A 142 -15.08 18.13 15.58
C ASP A 142 -14.95 16.65 15.26
N SER A 143 -13.78 16.06 15.46
CA SER A 143 -13.68 14.61 15.62
C SER A 143 -14.03 14.34 17.09
N ASP A 144 -15.13 13.69 17.34
CA ASP A 144 -15.60 13.38 18.71
C ASP A 144 -14.84 12.21 19.35
N ASP A 145 -13.85 11.63 18.67
CA ASP A 145 -13.18 10.42 19.11
C ASP A 145 -11.68 10.65 19.32
N ASP A 146 -11.25 10.67 20.57
CA ASP A 146 -9.82 10.64 20.91
C ASP A 146 -9.25 9.22 20.89
N GLN A 147 -10.09 8.20 20.68
CA GLN A 147 -9.75 6.76 20.66
C GLN A 147 -8.85 6.33 21.83
N GLY A 148 -8.86 7.08 22.91
CA GLY A 148 -8.01 6.85 24.09
C GLY A 148 -6.56 7.29 23.92
N VAL A 149 -6.21 7.99 22.83
CA VAL A 149 -4.86 8.50 22.54
C VAL A 149 -4.67 9.88 23.20
N THR A 150 -3.62 10.04 24.01
CA THR A 150 -3.27 11.31 24.61
C THR A 150 -2.55 12.25 23.63
N GLU A 151 -2.53 13.57 23.92
CA GLU A 151 -1.80 14.53 23.11
C GLU A 151 -0.28 14.26 23.10
N GLU A 152 0.26 13.77 24.24
CA GLU A 152 1.69 13.44 24.37
C GLU A 152 2.05 12.21 23.51
N GLU A 153 1.18 11.19 23.47
CA GLU A 153 1.36 10.01 22.62
C GLU A 153 1.28 10.38 21.15
N ALA A 154 0.27 11.13 20.75
CA ALA A 154 0.15 11.60 19.37
C ALA A 154 1.39 12.37 18.92
N ALA A 155 1.83 13.36 19.71
CA ALA A 155 3.02 14.16 19.42
C ALA A 155 4.29 13.31 19.33
N PHE A 156 4.42 12.29 20.18
CA PHE A 156 5.56 11.37 20.16
C PHE A 156 5.59 10.56 18.84
N PHE A 157 4.49 9.93 18.43
CA PHE A 157 4.46 9.14 17.19
C PHE A 157 4.57 9.99 15.93
N GLU A 158 4.06 11.22 15.95
CA GLU A 158 4.27 12.19 14.87
C GLU A 158 5.73 12.60 14.74
N GLU A 159 6.43 12.77 15.86
CA GLU A 159 7.88 13.02 15.86
C GLU A 159 8.64 11.82 15.28
N VAL A 160 8.30 10.60 15.70
CA VAL A 160 8.88 9.35 15.18
C VAL A 160 8.72 9.30 13.67
N GLN A 161 7.50 9.42 13.15
CA GLN A 161 7.25 9.36 11.70
C GLN A 161 8.04 10.43 10.94
N ARG A 162 8.05 11.68 11.45
CA ARG A 162 8.75 12.80 10.82
C ARG A 162 10.26 12.57 10.74
N GLU A 163 10.88 12.11 11.85
CA GLU A 163 12.32 11.81 11.85
C GLU A 163 12.68 10.64 10.95
N LEU A 164 11.93 9.57 11.00
CA LEU A 164 12.14 8.39 10.15
C LEU A 164 12.07 8.74 8.67
N ILE A 165 11.09 9.54 8.27
CA ILE A 165 10.97 10.03 6.89
C ILE A 165 12.14 10.94 6.53
N ALA A 166 12.57 11.82 7.43
CA ALA A 166 13.70 12.71 7.16
C ALA A 166 15.01 11.93 6.93
N ILE A 167 15.23 10.83 7.65
CA ILE A 167 16.39 9.94 7.43
C ILE A 167 16.32 9.31 6.04
N LEU A 168 15.16 8.78 5.65
CA LEU A 168 14.98 8.17 4.32
C LEU A 168 15.18 9.17 3.17
N GLN A 169 14.90 10.44 3.40
CA GLN A 169 15.04 11.52 2.41
C GLN A 169 16.39 12.23 2.43
N ASP A 170 17.35 11.82 3.28
CA ASP A 170 18.73 12.36 3.28
C ASP A 170 19.54 11.84 2.09
N ARG A 171 19.32 12.43 0.92
CA ARG A 171 19.98 12.07 -0.35
C ARG A 171 21.49 12.36 -0.38
N THR A 172 22.08 12.83 0.71
CA THR A 172 23.54 12.93 0.83
C THR A 172 24.19 11.57 1.06
N LYS A 173 23.39 10.53 1.39
CA LYS A 173 23.80 9.16 1.68
C LYS A 173 23.17 8.17 0.69
N PRO A 174 23.83 7.05 0.37
CA PRO A 174 23.21 5.96 -0.39
C PRO A 174 21.97 5.41 0.33
N ILE A 175 21.01 4.90 -0.43
CA ILE A 175 19.73 4.44 0.13
C ILE A 175 19.91 3.35 1.19
N GLY A 176 20.82 2.41 0.99
CA GLY A 176 21.08 1.35 1.96
C GLY A 176 21.58 1.86 3.32
N VAL A 177 22.43 2.90 3.33
CA VAL A 177 22.85 3.56 4.58
C VAL A 177 21.69 4.25 5.26
N ARG A 178 20.79 4.89 4.48
CA ARG A 178 19.60 5.54 5.01
C ARG A 178 18.64 4.53 5.65
N VAL A 179 18.51 3.34 5.06
CA VAL A 179 17.67 2.27 5.63
C VAL A 179 18.25 1.73 6.94
N ASP A 180 19.56 1.53 7.01
CA ASP A 180 20.23 1.10 8.25
C ASP A 180 20.00 2.14 9.36
N GLU A 181 20.23 3.43 9.09
CA GLU A 181 19.99 4.53 10.05
C GLU A 181 18.50 4.67 10.42
N TYR A 182 17.60 4.40 9.50
CA TYR A 182 16.15 4.40 9.73
C TYR A 182 15.74 3.31 10.73
N LEU A 183 16.24 2.09 10.55
CA LEU A 183 15.97 0.97 11.45
C LEU A 183 16.62 1.18 12.83
N ASP A 184 17.84 1.70 12.86
CA ASP A 184 18.51 2.06 14.12
C ASP A 184 17.71 3.12 14.89
N ARG A 185 17.23 4.15 14.20
CA ARG A 185 16.41 5.21 14.83
C ARG A 185 15.05 4.69 15.29
N ALA A 186 14.38 3.84 14.51
CA ALA A 186 13.14 3.19 14.91
C ALA A 186 13.35 2.36 16.20
N ASN A 187 14.46 1.60 16.28
CA ASN A 187 14.80 0.84 17.47
C ASN A 187 15.08 1.73 18.69
N GLU A 188 15.76 2.88 18.52
CA GLU A 188 15.92 3.86 19.60
C GLU A 188 14.59 4.36 20.16
N TYR A 189 13.60 4.61 19.29
CA TYR A 189 12.26 5.00 19.70
C TYR A 189 11.50 3.85 20.34
N GLN A 190 11.61 2.64 19.82
CA GLN A 190 11.00 1.45 20.42
C GLN A 190 11.49 1.22 21.85
N LYS A 191 12.79 1.40 22.10
CA LYS A 191 13.38 1.29 23.44
C LYS A 191 12.88 2.34 24.44
N LYS A 192 12.39 3.49 23.96
CA LYS A 192 11.75 4.50 24.83
C LYS A 192 10.34 4.07 25.27
N LEU A 193 9.62 3.33 24.42
CA LEU A 193 8.27 2.82 24.72
C LEU A 193 8.28 1.57 25.58
N SER A 194 9.14 0.60 25.26
CA SER A 194 9.28 -0.64 26.02
C SER A 194 10.48 -0.56 26.95
N LYS A 195 10.27 -0.74 28.26
CA LYS A 195 11.36 -0.83 29.23
C LYS A 195 12.22 -2.09 29.08
N ASN A 196 11.88 -2.98 28.16
CA ASN A 196 12.59 -4.21 27.85
C ASN A 196 13.39 -4.00 26.57
N ASP A 197 14.66 -4.42 26.55
CA ASP A 197 15.48 -4.45 25.34
C ASP A 197 14.83 -5.41 24.31
N VAL A 198 14.16 -4.84 23.34
CA VAL A 198 13.72 -5.57 22.15
C VAL A 198 14.77 -5.32 21.07
N GLU A 199 15.94 -5.95 21.23
CA GLU A 199 16.89 -6.07 20.14
C GLU A 199 16.48 -7.27 19.29
N LYS A 200 15.58 -7.05 18.34
CA LYS A 200 15.37 -7.99 17.26
C LYS A 200 15.99 -7.37 16.02
N HIS A 201 17.21 -7.78 15.66
CA HIS A 201 17.74 -7.54 14.34
C HIS A 201 17.23 -8.66 13.43
N ILE A 202 16.59 -8.27 12.33
CA ILE A 202 16.06 -9.22 11.36
C ILE A 202 17.02 -9.26 10.17
N ASP A 203 17.91 -10.24 10.16
CA ASP A 203 18.98 -10.35 9.17
C ASP A 203 18.47 -10.39 7.73
N TRP A 204 17.38 -11.12 7.48
CA TRP A 204 16.79 -11.25 6.13
C TRP A 204 16.10 -9.97 5.62
N LEU A 205 15.98 -8.94 6.47
CA LEU A 205 15.55 -7.58 6.10
C LEU A 205 16.74 -6.59 6.01
N SER A 206 17.96 -7.07 5.98
CA SER A 206 19.12 -6.23 5.66
C SER A 206 19.04 -5.76 4.20
N PHE A 207 18.86 -4.45 4.02
CA PHE A 207 18.59 -3.87 2.70
C PHE A 207 19.76 -4.03 1.71
N ASN A 208 21.00 -4.11 2.22
CA ASN A 208 22.21 -4.25 1.44
C ASN A 208 22.67 -5.70 1.24
N ASP A 209 21.96 -6.65 1.83
CA ASP A 209 22.25 -8.07 1.66
C ASP A 209 21.50 -8.62 0.44
N PHE A 210 22.24 -9.25 -0.45
CA PHE A 210 21.72 -9.89 -1.67
C PHE A 210 21.96 -11.40 -1.64
N SER A 211 21.95 -12.02 -0.45
CA SER A 211 21.96 -13.48 -0.31
C SER A 211 20.62 -14.06 -0.80
N PHE A 212 20.69 -15.21 -1.48
CA PHE A 212 19.49 -15.91 -1.92
C PHE A 212 18.67 -16.41 -0.72
N GLU A 213 19.29 -16.80 0.37
CA GLU A 213 18.63 -17.23 1.60
C GLU A 213 17.64 -16.16 2.11
N HIS A 214 18.05 -14.90 2.13
CA HIS A 214 17.20 -13.81 2.56
C HIS A 214 16.09 -13.47 1.57
N PHE A 215 16.34 -13.62 0.27
CA PHE A 215 15.28 -13.52 -0.75
C PHE A 215 14.27 -14.67 -0.60
N ASP A 216 14.73 -15.89 -0.39
CA ASP A 216 13.87 -17.08 -0.27
C ASP A 216 12.92 -16.97 0.91
N ILE A 217 13.36 -16.41 2.04
CA ILE A 217 12.49 -16.09 3.18
C ILE A 217 11.40 -15.11 2.75
N ARG A 218 11.75 -13.96 2.14
CA ARG A 218 10.76 -12.98 1.67
C ARG A 218 9.82 -13.56 0.61
N PHE A 219 10.36 -14.38 -0.28
CA PHE A 219 9.57 -15.07 -1.29
C PHE A 219 8.61 -16.11 -0.67
N GLY A 220 9.05 -16.83 0.35
CA GLY A 220 8.21 -17.75 1.14
C GLY A 220 7.00 -17.02 1.72
N ILE A 221 7.23 -15.86 2.35
CA ILE A 221 6.15 -15.05 2.94
C ILE A 221 5.10 -14.68 1.89
N ILE A 222 5.51 -14.10 0.75
CA ILE A 222 4.55 -13.70 -0.30
C ILE A 222 3.90 -14.90 -0.99
N ASN A 223 4.53 -16.08 -0.94
CA ASN A 223 3.96 -17.28 -1.54
C ASN A 223 2.85 -17.92 -0.68
N GLU A 224 2.90 -17.70 0.63
CA GLU A 224 1.88 -18.14 1.57
C GLU A 224 0.71 -17.15 1.69
N MET A 225 0.86 -15.92 1.20
CA MET A 225 -0.20 -14.92 1.17
C MET A 225 -1.40 -15.36 0.32
N GLU A 226 -2.59 -14.93 0.74
CA GLU A 226 -3.82 -15.11 -0.01
C GLU A 226 -3.68 -14.66 -1.47
N LEU A 227 -4.22 -15.44 -2.39
CA LEU A 227 -4.20 -15.14 -3.82
C LEU A 227 -5.49 -14.44 -4.23
N LEU A 228 -5.43 -13.14 -4.46
CA LEU A 228 -6.59 -12.39 -4.92
C LEU A 228 -6.78 -12.49 -6.44
N ARG A 229 -5.69 -12.46 -7.23
CA ARG A 229 -5.76 -12.46 -8.69
C ARG A 229 -4.67 -13.33 -9.33
N GLN A 230 -5.00 -13.93 -10.48
CA GLN A 230 -4.06 -14.79 -11.22
C GLN A 230 -2.76 -14.08 -11.62
N VAL A 231 -2.79 -12.76 -11.88
CA VAL A 231 -1.60 -11.98 -12.21
C VAL A 231 -0.53 -12.03 -11.11
N TRP A 232 -0.94 -12.18 -9.85
CA TRP A 232 -0.03 -12.33 -8.72
C TRP A 232 0.67 -13.68 -8.77
N GLN A 233 -0.06 -14.77 -9.03
CA GLN A 233 0.55 -16.08 -9.19
C GLN A 233 1.52 -16.12 -10.36
N ASP A 234 1.13 -15.57 -11.52
CA ASP A 234 1.99 -15.49 -12.69
C ASP A 234 3.27 -14.70 -12.38
N PHE A 235 3.17 -13.65 -11.56
CA PHE A 235 4.34 -12.86 -11.14
C PHE A 235 5.24 -13.63 -10.18
N LYS A 236 4.67 -14.37 -9.20
CA LYS A 236 5.44 -15.25 -8.30
C LYS A 236 6.19 -16.33 -9.08
N ASP A 237 5.54 -16.95 -10.07
CA ASP A 237 6.16 -17.96 -10.94
C ASP A 237 7.33 -17.36 -11.74
N ASP A 238 7.18 -16.14 -12.22
CA ASP A 238 8.26 -15.39 -12.87
C ASP A 238 9.42 -15.08 -11.91
N MET A 239 9.15 -14.66 -10.69
CA MET A 239 10.18 -14.43 -9.66
C MET A 239 10.98 -15.70 -9.39
N GLN A 240 10.31 -16.83 -9.20
CA GLN A 240 10.96 -18.11 -8.94
C GLN A 240 11.86 -18.58 -10.11
N THR A 241 11.44 -18.33 -11.35
CA THR A 241 12.22 -18.71 -12.53
C THR A 241 13.36 -17.75 -12.86
N VAL A 242 13.21 -16.48 -12.52
CA VAL A 242 14.21 -15.44 -12.79
C VAL A 242 15.20 -15.30 -11.64
N LEU A 243 14.77 -15.27 -10.39
CA LEU A 243 15.60 -15.02 -9.22
C LEU A 243 15.99 -16.36 -8.56
N THR A 244 16.86 -17.14 -9.24
CA THR A 244 17.31 -18.46 -8.77
C THR A 244 18.46 -18.34 -7.78
N GLU A 245 18.71 -19.39 -6.97
CA GLU A 245 19.82 -19.45 -6.03
C GLU A 245 21.18 -19.16 -6.69
N GLU A 246 21.41 -19.65 -7.91
CA GLU A 246 22.65 -19.46 -8.65
C GLU A 246 22.85 -18.00 -9.11
N ASP A 247 21.77 -17.31 -9.45
CA ASP A 247 21.84 -16.01 -10.16
C ASP A 247 21.38 -14.81 -9.33
N TYR A 248 20.69 -14.99 -8.19
CA TYR A 248 20.01 -13.90 -7.47
C TYR A 248 20.95 -12.71 -7.17
N GLU A 249 22.04 -12.96 -6.46
CA GLU A 249 22.99 -11.89 -6.06
C GLU A 249 23.52 -11.13 -7.28
N LYS A 250 23.90 -11.87 -8.32
CA LYS A 250 24.41 -11.30 -9.57
C LYS A 250 23.34 -10.44 -10.25
N ARG A 251 22.13 -10.99 -10.38
CA ARG A 251 21.01 -10.31 -11.07
C ARG A 251 20.59 -9.05 -10.33
N MET A 252 20.50 -9.09 -9.01
CA MET A 252 20.21 -7.90 -8.23
C MET A 252 21.25 -6.81 -8.41
N LYS A 253 22.55 -7.16 -8.35
CA LYS A 253 23.66 -6.21 -8.58
C LYS A 253 23.65 -5.64 -9.99
N GLU A 254 23.38 -6.45 -11.02
CA GLU A 254 23.27 -6.00 -12.40
C GLU A 254 22.08 -5.05 -12.60
N TYR A 255 20.90 -5.39 -12.08
CA TYR A 255 19.74 -4.51 -12.11
C TYR A 255 20.02 -3.17 -11.42
N MET A 256 20.55 -3.19 -10.20
CA MET A 256 20.87 -1.97 -9.44
C MET A 256 21.98 -1.11 -10.07
N ALA A 257 22.87 -1.72 -10.87
CA ALA A 257 23.90 -0.99 -11.61
C ALA A 257 23.42 -0.49 -12.98
N SER A 258 22.25 -0.91 -13.42
CA SER A 258 21.68 -0.48 -14.71
C SER A 258 21.24 0.99 -14.67
N SER A 259 21.16 1.61 -15.85
CA SER A 259 20.61 2.98 -16.00
C SER A 259 19.11 3.05 -15.69
N ASP A 260 18.43 1.92 -15.65
CA ASP A 260 16.99 1.81 -15.45
C ASP A 260 16.62 1.72 -13.97
N TYR A 261 17.61 1.42 -13.09
CA TYR A 261 17.39 1.47 -11.64
C TYR A 261 17.29 2.92 -11.16
N ARG A 262 16.21 3.24 -10.50
CA ARG A 262 15.96 4.58 -9.96
C ARG A 262 15.89 4.54 -8.44
N GLU A 263 16.98 4.93 -7.78
CA GLU A 263 17.04 5.01 -6.31
C GLU A 263 15.95 5.92 -5.73
N ASN A 264 15.55 6.95 -6.49
CA ASN A 264 14.46 7.85 -6.11
C ASN A 264 13.12 7.13 -5.93
N ASP A 265 12.83 6.13 -6.77
CA ASP A 265 11.58 5.37 -6.67
C ASP A 265 11.58 4.47 -5.42
N ILE A 266 12.74 3.91 -5.09
CA ILE A 266 12.93 3.12 -3.85
C ILE A 266 12.78 4.01 -2.61
N GLU A 267 13.39 5.20 -2.60
CA GLU A 267 13.19 6.19 -1.53
C GLU A 267 11.71 6.52 -1.36
N GLN A 268 11.01 6.80 -2.46
CA GLN A 268 9.61 7.16 -2.42
C GLN A 268 8.73 6.03 -1.88
N LEU A 269 9.01 4.78 -2.25
CA LEU A 269 8.31 3.60 -1.71
C LEU A 269 8.53 3.46 -0.20
N LEU A 270 9.78 3.59 0.28
CA LEU A 270 10.08 3.57 1.72
C LEU A 270 9.33 4.68 2.47
N VAL A 271 9.32 5.90 1.94
CA VAL A 271 8.59 7.03 2.52
C VAL A 271 7.08 6.79 2.52
N TYR A 272 6.54 6.24 1.42
CA TYR A 272 5.13 5.90 1.28
C TYR A 272 4.69 4.87 2.32
N PHE A 273 5.41 3.75 2.44
CA PHE A 273 5.08 2.72 3.41
C PHE A 273 5.28 3.21 4.85
N THR A 274 6.32 4.00 5.11
CA THR A 274 6.54 4.62 6.42
C THR A 274 5.38 5.57 6.78
N PHE A 275 4.95 6.42 5.87
CA PHE A 275 3.82 7.31 6.09
C PHE A 275 2.52 6.53 6.30
N ARG A 276 2.30 5.48 5.55
CA ARG A 276 1.11 4.64 5.64
C ARG A 276 1.01 3.88 6.97
N TYR A 277 2.13 3.27 7.42
CA TYR A 277 2.05 2.25 8.47
C TYR A 277 2.58 2.68 9.84
N ILE A 278 3.57 3.57 9.94
CA ILE A 278 4.21 3.90 11.23
C ILE A 278 3.21 4.41 12.28
N MET A 279 2.22 5.19 11.86
CA MET A 279 1.25 5.75 12.80
C MET A 279 0.33 4.69 13.45
N ASN A 280 0.22 3.48 12.88
CA ASN A 280 -0.52 2.40 13.55
C ASN A 280 0.13 2.01 14.91
N ALA A 281 1.42 2.27 15.09
CA ALA A 281 2.10 2.06 16.37
C ALA A 281 1.52 2.88 17.52
N ILE A 282 0.68 3.88 17.24
CA ILE A 282 -0.04 4.64 18.27
C ILE A 282 -1.01 3.74 19.06
N TYR A 283 -1.51 2.66 18.43
CA TYR A 283 -2.48 1.75 19.02
C TYR A 283 -1.85 0.51 19.67
N ASP A 284 -0.72 0.03 19.15
CA ASP A 284 -0.07 -1.20 19.62
C ASP A 284 1.35 -1.00 20.18
N SER A 285 1.87 0.22 20.13
CA SER A 285 3.21 0.61 20.60
C SER A 285 4.36 -0.14 19.91
N ASN A 286 4.18 -0.61 18.67
CA ASN A 286 5.12 -1.48 17.98
C ASN A 286 5.78 -0.82 16.76
N ILE A 287 6.59 0.21 17.00
CA ILE A 287 7.30 0.97 15.95
C ILE A 287 8.15 0.07 15.05
N MET A 288 8.86 -0.92 15.64
CA MET A 288 9.78 -1.76 14.87
C MET A 288 9.07 -2.65 13.85
N VAL A 289 7.89 -3.17 14.17
CA VAL A 289 7.11 -3.98 13.23
C VAL A 289 6.77 -3.17 11.98
N TYR A 290 6.28 -1.95 12.15
CA TYR A 290 5.92 -1.10 11.02
C TYR A 290 7.12 -0.54 10.25
N ALA A 291 8.26 -0.34 10.95
CA ALA A 291 9.51 0.04 10.30
C ALA A 291 10.02 -1.11 9.41
N TYR A 292 10.06 -2.33 9.94
CA TYR A 292 10.44 -3.51 9.15
C TYR A 292 9.45 -3.83 8.04
N LEU A 293 8.14 -3.66 8.27
CA LEU A 293 7.12 -3.83 7.24
C LEU A 293 7.38 -2.90 6.04
N SER A 294 7.71 -1.63 6.32
CA SER A 294 8.03 -0.65 5.27
C SER A 294 9.27 -1.05 4.46
N VAL A 295 10.30 -1.56 5.13
CA VAL A 295 11.52 -2.07 4.47
C VAL A 295 11.22 -3.33 3.68
N MET A 296 10.52 -4.31 4.25
CA MET A 296 10.16 -5.57 3.61
C MET A 296 9.35 -5.36 2.34
N PHE A 297 8.30 -4.54 2.40
CA PHE A 297 7.47 -4.25 1.24
C PHE A 297 8.28 -3.57 0.12
N THR A 298 9.16 -2.66 0.48
CA THR A 298 10.07 -2.05 -0.51
C THR A 298 11.03 -3.06 -1.12
N MET A 299 11.58 -3.98 -0.31
CA MET A 299 12.47 -5.03 -0.82
C MET A 299 11.75 -6.01 -1.74
N ILE A 300 10.52 -6.40 -1.41
CA ILE A 300 9.68 -7.25 -2.29
C ILE A 300 9.44 -6.53 -3.63
N VAL A 301 9.02 -5.27 -3.62
CA VAL A 301 8.85 -4.49 -4.86
C VAL A 301 10.16 -4.39 -5.65
N ARG A 302 11.31 -4.24 -4.99
CA ARG A 302 12.64 -4.24 -5.63
C ARG A 302 12.95 -5.59 -6.29
N ASP A 303 12.66 -6.71 -5.63
CA ASP A 303 12.83 -8.06 -6.19
C ASP A 303 11.89 -8.29 -7.40
N MET A 304 10.66 -7.79 -7.32
CA MET A 304 9.71 -7.77 -8.43
C MET A 304 10.22 -6.92 -9.61
N ASN A 305 10.78 -5.74 -9.34
CA ASN A 305 11.37 -4.87 -10.37
C ASN A 305 12.52 -5.57 -11.09
N ALA A 306 13.42 -6.23 -10.36
CA ALA A 306 14.50 -7.02 -10.95
C ALA A 306 13.97 -8.16 -11.82
N THR A 307 12.92 -8.86 -11.37
CA THR A 307 12.25 -9.88 -12.16
C THR A 307 11.73 -9.32 -13.49
N ARG A 308 11.00 -8.21 -13.44
CA ARG A 308 10.48 -7.54 -14.63
C ARG A 308 11.59 -7.07 -15.56
N PHE A 309 12.67 -6.51 -15.04
CA PHE A 309 13.84 -6.11 -15.81
C PHE A 309 14.40 -7.27 -16.65
N TYR A 310 14.59 -8.45 -16.04
CA TYR A 310 15.10 -9.62 -16.77
C TYR A 310 14.07 -10.21 -17.74
N LYS A 311 12.80 -10.24 -17.40
CA LYS A 311 11.72 -10.68 -18.30
C LYS A 311 11.64 -9.80 -19.54
N ASN A 312 11.95 -8.53 -19.42
CA ASN A 312 12.01 -7.55 -20.54
C ASN A 312 13.37 -7.54 -21.25
N GLY A 313 14.25 -8.52 -21.01
CA GLY A 313 15.54 -8.62 -21.70
C GLY A 313 16.57 -7.57 -21.27
N GLY A 314 16.50 -7.09 -20.05
CA GLY A 314 17.43 -6.11 -19.45
C GLY A 314 16.98 -4.66 -19.62
N SER A 315 15.68 -4.40 -19.65
CA SER A 315 15.08 -3.07 -19.67
C SER A 315 13.98 -2.92 -18.64
N PHE A 316 13.91 -1.75 -17.99
CA PHE A 316 12.87 -1.45 -16.99
C PHE A 316 12.43 0.01 -17.12
N THR A 317 11.21 0.20 -17.57
CA THR A 317 10.62 1.52 -17.82
C THR A 317 9.88 2.07 -16.61
N ILE A 318 9.43 3.32 -16.70
CA ILE A 318 8.56 3.91 -15.67
C ILE A 318 7.19 3.20 -15.64
N GLU A 319 6.70 2.76 -16.77
CA GLU A 319 5.46 2.00 -16.90
C GLU A 319 5.57 0.64 -16.20
N ASP A 320 6.73 -0.03 -16.31
CA ASP A 320 7.01 -1.26 -15.57
C ASP A 320 6.99 -1.02 -14.05
N GLN A 321 7.61 0.07 -13.58
CA GLN A 321 7.59 0.44 -12.16
C GLN A 321 6.17 0.68 -11.65
N MET A 322 5.37 1.41 -12.41
CA MET A 322 3.98 1.68 -12.07
C MET A 322 3.16 0.38 -12.00
N GLU A 323 3.35 -0.51 -12.98
CA GLU A 323 2.63 -1.78 -13.02
C GLU A 323 3.04 -2.71 -11.86
N VAL A 324 4.32 -2.83 -11.57
CA VAL A 324 4.83 -3.64 -10.46
C VAL A 324 4.29 -3.14 -9.12
N ALA A 325 4.39 -1.85 -8.85
CA ALA A 325 3.89 -1.26 -7.61
C ALA A 325 2.37 -1.44 -7.48
N ARG A 326 1.63 -1.29 -8.58
CA ARG A 326 0.19 -1.48 -8.60
C ARG A 326 -0.21 -2.94 -8.34
N ILE A 327 0.47 -3.91 -8.95
CA ILE A 327 0.23 -5.33 -8.68
C ILE A 327 0.48 -5.62 -7.20
N PHE A 328 1.64 -5.22 -6.67
CA PHE A 328 1.96 -5.41 -5.26
C PHE A 328 0.91 -4.79 -4.34
N SER A 329 0.56 -3.53 -4.56
CA SER A 329 -0.41 -2.83 -3.73
C SER A 329 -1.79 -3.51 -3.74
N LYS A 330 -2.27 -3.95 -4.90
CA LYS A 330 -3.56 -4.66 -5.02
C LYS A 330 -3.56 -6.02 -4.33
N GLU A 331 -2.46 -6.76 -4.39
CA GLU A 331 -2.40 -8.12 -3.85
C GLU A 331 -2.03 -8.15 -2.37
N VAL A 332 -1.22 -7.19 -1.90
CA VAL A 332 -0.70 -7.21 -0.53
C VAL A 332 -1.35 -6.14 0.34
N GLU A 333 -1.31 -4.87 -0.08
CA GLU A 333 -1.78 -3.76 0.77
C GLU A 333 -3.30 -3.67 0.93
N HIS A 334 -4.06 -4.26 0.01
CA HIS A 334 -5.53 -4.30 0.03
C HIS A 334 -6.11 -5.65 0.48
N SER A 335 -5.31 -6.51 1.07
CA SER A 335 -5.73 -7.67 1.85
C SER A 335 -5.24 -7.49 3.28
N GLU A 336 -6.17 -7.39 4.22
CA GLU A 336 -5.83 -7.30 5.64
C GLU A 336 -5.09 -8.56 6.08
N GLU A 337 -5.52 -9.73 5.61
CA GLU A 337 -4.87 -11.02 5.88
C GLU A 337 -3.42 -11.03 5.41
N ASN A 338 -3.13 -10.49 4.23
CA ASN A 338 -1.77 -10.45 3.70
C ASN A 338 -0.87 -9.49 4.47
N VAL A 339 -1.40 -8.33 4.90
CA VAL A 339 -0.65 -7.38 5.74
C VAL A 339 -0.40 -7.97 7.12
N GLU A 340 -1.40 -8.62 7.74
CA GLU A 340 -1.23 -9.26 9.06
C GLU A 340 -0.25 -10.43 8.98
N ALA A 341 -0.33 -11.30 7.96
CA ALA A 341 0.65 -12.36 7.74
C ALA A 341 2.09 -11.82 7.65
N ALA A 342 2.28 -10.72 6.91
CA ALA A 342 3.57 -10.04 6.82
C ALA A 342 4.06 -9.51 8.19
N LYS A 343 3.17 -8.97 9.02
CA LYS A 343 3.49 -8.51 10.38
C LYS A 343 3.82 -9.66 11.32
N GLU A 344 3.08 -10.76 11.24
CA GLU A 344 3.32 -11.96 12.05
C GLU A 344 4.72 -12.54 11.79
N GLU A 345 5.17 -12.60 10.55
CA GLU A 345 6.52 -13.05 10.20
C GLU A 345 7.61 -12.11 10.77
N ILE A 346 7.37 -10.80 10.79
CA ILE A 346 8.28 -9.85 11.44
C ILE A 346 8.32 -10.06 12.96
N ILE A 347 7.21 -10.44 13.58
CA ILE A 347 7.11 -10.64 15.03
C ILE A 347 7.73 -11.97 15.45
N TRP A 348 7.48 -13.04 14.72
CA TRP A 348 7.76 -14.42 15.13
C TRP A 348 8.88 -15.11 14.33
N GLY A 349 9.11 -14.70 13.06
CA GLY A 349 10.18 -15.16 12.18
C GLY A 349 11.53 -14.53 12.53
#